data_bf31af0e31cd22064955671a3aa70858
#
_entry.id   bf31af0e31cd22064955671a3aa70858
#
_cell.length_a   1.000
_cell.length_b   1.000
_cell.length_c   1.000
_cell.angle_alpha   90.00
_cell.angle_beta   90.00
_cell.angle_gamma   90.00
#
_symmetry.space_group_name_H-M   'P 1'
#
loop_
_entity.id
_entity.type
_entity.pdbx_description
1 polymer ?
#
loop_
_entity_poly.entity_id
_entity_poly.type
_entity_poly.pdbx_seq_one_letter_code
_entity_poly.pdbx_strand_id
1 'polypeptide(L)'
;AGLRDAYIYAGSDLAHQMLIAFTDWMIDITSGLSDEQMQDMLRSEHGGLNETFADVAEITGDKKYLELARRFSHKLILDPLIKEEDKLTGMHANTQIPKVIGYKRIAELSQDDKNWNHAAEWDHAARFFWSTTVLSASEEIVFVNISIRRITSRPC
;
A
#
# COMPACT_ATOMS: atom_id res chain seq x y z
N ALA A 1 -8.93 1.03 8.53
CA ALA A 1 -9.19 -0.41 8.63
C ALA A 1 -10.31 -0.71 9.62
N GLY A 2 -10.23 -0.38 10.94
CA GLY A 2 -11.21 -0.79 11.93
C GLY A 2 -12.68 -0.45 11.62
N LEU A 3 -12.99 0.73 11.09
CA LEU A 3 -14.36 1.07 10.66
C LEU A 3 -14.82 0.22 9.48
N ARG A 4 -13.93 -0.05 8.50
CA ARG A 4 -14.20 -0.95 7.39
C ARG A 4 -14.55 -2.35 7.90
N ASP A 5 -13.76 -2.88 8.80
CA ASP A 5 -13.93 -4.23 9.34
C ASP A 5 -15.21 -4.34 10.19
N ALA A 6 -15.53 -3.31 10.98
CA ALA A 6 -16.77 -3.23 11.74
C ALA A 6 -18.02 -3.20 10.81
N TYR A 7 -17.93 -2.55 9.66
CA TYR A 7 -18.98 -2.59 8.65
C TYR A 7 -19.08 -3.98 7.99
N ILE A 8 -17.96 -4.49 7.45
CA ILE A 8 -17.97 -5.71 6.63
C ILE A 8 -18.30 -6.96 7.48
N TYR A 9 -17.68 -7.10 8.64
CA TYR A 9 -17.76 -8.33 9.44
C TYR A 9 -18.79 -8.28 10.57
N ALA A 10 -19.10 -7.07 11.09
CA ALA A 10 -20.08 -6.91 12.16
C ALA A 10 -21.40 -6.25 11.71
N GLY A 11 -21.52 -5.86 10.44
CA GLY A 11 -22.74 -5.28 9.87
C GLY A 11 -23.10 -3.91 10.49
N SER A 12 -22.12 -3.14 10.95
CA SER A 12 -22.36 -1.87 11.62
C SER A 12 -22.61 -0.73 10.63
N ASP A 13 -23.85 -0.32 10.45
CA ASP A 13 -24.23 0.84 9.63
C ASP A 13 -23.59 2.15 10.12
N LEU A 14 -23.42 2.30 11.43
CA LEU A 14 -22.74 3.46 12.00
C LEU A 14 -21.27 3.51 11.56
N ALA A 15 -20.59 2.35 11.59
CA ALA A 15 -19.20 2.27 11.12
C ALA A 15 -19.08 2.60 9.62
N HIS A 16 -20.05 2.20 8.80
CA HIS A 16 -20.13 2.57 7.39
C HIS A 16 -20.24 4.09 7.20
N GLN A 17 -21.18 4.72 7.89
CA GLN A 17 -21.35 6.18 7.82
C GLN A 17 -20.10 6.92 8.26
N MET A 18 -19.49 6.50 9.37
CA MET A 18 -18.26 7.10 9.89
C MET A 18 -17.08 6.89 8.94
N LEU A 19 -16.98 5.74 8.29
CA LEU A 19 -15.92 5.44 7.32
C LEU A 19 -15.99 6.40 6.13
N ILE A 20 -17.17 6.58 5.56
CA ILE A 20 -17.40 7.49 4.43
C ILE A 20 -17.11 8.92 4.85
N ALA A 21 -17.69 9.40 5.96
CA ALA A 21 -17.48 10.76 6.44
C ALA A 21 -16.01 11.06 6.72
N PHE A 22 -15.28 10.11 7.31
CA PHE A 22 -13.85 10.24 7.54
C PHE A 22 -13.05 10.29 6.22
N THR A 23 -13.44 9.48 5.23
CA THR A 23 -12.75 9.45 3.94
C THR A 23 -13.02 10.73 3.13
N ASP A 24 -14.25 11.26 3.17
CA ASP A 24 -14.58 12.55 2.58
C ASP A 24 -13.80 13.70 3.24
N TRP A 25 -13.71 13.69 4.55
CA TRP A 25 -12.87 14.66 5.28
C TRP A 25 -11.39 14.57 4.84
N MET A 26 -10.86 13.38 4.60
CA MET A 26 -9.48 13.21 4.08
C MET A 26 -9.32 13.80 2.67
N ILE A 27 -10.34 13.69 1.82
CA ILE A 27 -10.36 14.37 0.52
C ILE A 27 -10.29 15.88 0.72
N ASP A 28 -11.15 16.42 1.58
CA ASP A 28 -11.25 17.87 1.80
C ASP A 28 -9.95 18.48 2.31
N ILE A 29 -9.35 17.91 3.35
CA ILE A 29 -8.11 18.44 3.94
C ILE A 29 -6.89 18.33 3.02
N THR A 30 -6.92 17.39 2.07
CA THR A 30 -5.81 17.20 1.12
C THR A 30 -6.07 17.82 -0.25
N SER A 31 -7.27 18.38 -0.50
CA SER A 31 -7.67 18.91 -1.79
C SER A 31 -6.79 20.05 -2.28
N GLY A 32 -6.31 20.89 -1.36
CA GLY A 32 -5.43 22.02 -1.65
C GLY A 32 -3.94 21.68 -1.81
N LEU A 33 -3.54 20.42 -1.54
CA LEU A 33 -2.15 20.03 -1.63
C LEU A 33 -1.77 19.67 -3.07
N SER A 34 -0.63 20.19 -3.53
CA SER A 34 -0.01 19.72 -4.77
C SER A 34 0.47 18.26 -4.63
N ASP A 35 0.75 17.60 -5.75
CA ASP A 35 1.30 16.24 -5.73
C ASP A 35 2.63 16.16 -4.98
N GLU A 36 3.48 17.17 -5.11
CA GLU A 36 4.75 17.26 -4.38
C GLU A 36 4.53 17.35 -2.88
N GLN A 37 3.62 18.23 -2.44
CA GLN A 37 3.24 18.38 -1.03
C GLN A 37 2.63 17.08 -0.47
N MET A 38 1.79 16.40 -1.26
CA MET A 38 1.29 15.07 -0.89
C MET A 38 2.43 14.07 -0.67
N GLN A 39 3.37 13.97 -1.59
CA GLN A 39 4.48 13.03 -1.47
C GLN A 39 5.43 13.38 -0.31
N ASP A 40 5.60 14.66 0.01
CA ASP A 40 6.38 15.10 1.17
C ASP A 40 5.67 14.74 2.49
N MET A 41 4.36 14.95 2.58
CA MET A 41 3.54 14.51 3.72
C MET A 41 3.63 12.99 3.94
N LEU A 42 3.65 12.20 2.85
CA LEU A 42 3.72 10.73 2.91
C LEU A 42 5.08 10.18 3.36
N ARG A 43 6.10 11.02 3.56
CA ARG A 43 7.34 10.64 4.25
C ARG A 43 7.10 10.30 5.72
N SER A 44 6.05 10.90 6.30
CA SER A 44 5.57 10.55 7.65
C SER A 44 4.85 9.20 7.63
N GLU A 45 4.72 8.61 8.80
CA GLU A 45 4.04 7.32 8.96
C GLU A 45 2.54 7.48 8.69
N HIS A 46 2.01 6.77 7.68
CA HIS A 46 0.58 6.79 7.30
C HIS A 46 -0.02 5.39 7.10
N GLY A 47 0.79 4.34 7.32
CA GLY A 47 0.34 2.95 7.25
C GLY A 47 -0.28 2.57 5.91
N GLY A 48 -1.33 1.74 5.93
CA GLY A 48 -2.07 1.24 4.77
C GLY A 48 -3.30 2.07 4.43
N LEU A 49 -3.27 3.41 4.52
CA LEU A 49 -4.42 4.26 4.16
C LEU A 49 -4.84 4.10 2.71
N ASN A 50 -3.89 3.90 1.80
CA ASN A 50 -4.17 3.66 0.39
C ASN A 50 -5.02 2.38 0.17
N GLU A 51 -4.79 1.29 0.91
CA GLU A 51 -5.65 0.11 0.90
C GLU A 51 -7.06 0.44 1.37
N THR A 52 -7.19 1.10 2.52
CA THR A 52 -8.49 1.43 3.10
C THR A 52 -9.31 2.32 2.17
N PHE A 53 -8.70 3.31 1.52
CA PHE A 53 -9.41 4.18 0.58
C PHE A 53 -9.82 3.44 -0.71
N ALA A 54 -9.01 2.50 -1.17
CA ALA A 54 -9.38 1.61 -2.26
C ALA A 54 -10.60 0.74 -1.89
N ASP A 55 -10.65 0.19 -0.68
CA ASP A 55 -11.82 -0.54 -0.19
C ASP A 55 -13.08 0.34 -0.09
N VAL A 56 -12.94 1.62 0.30
CA VAL A 56 -14.08 2.56 0.30
C VAL A 56 -14.58 2.79 -1.13
N ALA A 57 -13.69 2.85 -2.12
CA ALA A 57 -14.09 2.93 -3.52
C ALA A 57 -14.90 1.71 -3.97
N GLU A 58 -14.51 0.50 -3.54
CA GLU A 58 -15.27 -0.72 -3.84
C GLU A 58 -16.63 -0.73 -3.14
N ILE A 59 -16.67 -0.41 -1.84
CA ILE A 59 -17.89 -0.40 -1.03
C ILE A 59 -18.93 0.58 -1.59
N THR A 60 -18.48 1.74 -2.05
CA THR A 60 -19.36 2.83 -2.50
C THR A 60 -19.60 2.86 -4.02
N GLY A 61 -18.71 2.27 -4.80
CA GLY A 61 -18.67 2.41 -6.26
C GLY A 61 -18.18 3.79 -6.73
N ASP A 62 -17.77 4.69 -5.83
CA ASP A 62 -17.35 6.06 -6.18
C ASP A 62 -15.83 6.13 -6.43
N LYS A 63 -15.48 6.49 -7.66
CA LYS A 63 -14.09 6.58 -8.14
C LYS A 63 -13.24 7.63 -7.41
N LYS A 64 -13.87 8.64 -6.78
CA LYS A 64 -13.13 9.67 -6.03
C LYS A 64 -12.25 9.06 -4.93
N TYR A 65 -12.70 7.97 -4.32
CA TYR A 65 -11.95 7.28 -3.27
C TYR A 65 -10.77 6.47 -3.83
N LEU A 66 -10.90 5.95 -5.05
CA LEU A 66 -9.78 5.30 -5.73
C LEU A 66 -8.70 6.33 -6.11
N GLU A 67 -9.09 7.52 -6.55
CA GLU A 67 -8.15 8.63 -6.78
C GLU A 67 -7.48 9.07 -5.48
N LEU A 68 -8.20 9.12 -4.37
CA LEU A 68 -7.62 9.38 -3.06
C LEU A 68 -6.59 8.30 -2.69
N ALA A 69 -6.92 7.02 -2.91
CA ALA A 69 -6.00 5.90 -2.67
C ALA A 69 -4.70 6.05 -3.47
N ARG A 70 -4.78 6.46 -4.73
CA ARG A 70 -3.61 6.76 -5.58
C ARG A 70 -2.80 7.92 -5.05
N ARG A 71 -3.46 9.01 -4.63
CA ARG A 71 -2.77 10.17 -4.03
C ARG A 71 -2.04 9.80 -2.74
N PHE A 72 -2.58 8.88 -1.95
CA PHE A 72 -1.95 8.35 -0.74
C PHE A 72 -0.94 7.22 -1.00
N SER A 73 -0.60 6.97 -2.24
CA SER A 73 0.43 5.99 -2.60
C SER A 73 1.81 6.66 -2.68
N HIS A 74 2.71 6.21 -1.82
CA HIS A 74 4.02 6.83 -1.64
C HIS A 74 4.96 6.46 -2.80
N LYS A 75 5.24 7.41 -3.69
CA LYS A 75 6.07 7.21 -4.89
C LYS A 75 7.51 6.83 -4.58
N LEU A 76 8.04 7.26 -3.42
CA LEU A 76 9.38 6.85 -2.96
C LEU A 76 9.52 5.31 -2.87
N ILE A 77 8.42 4.60 -2.63
CA ILE A 77 8.36 3.15 -2.58
C ILE A 77 7.85 2.58 -3.92
N LEU A 78 6.78 3.15 -4.46
CA LEU A 78 6.12 2.66 -5.67
C LEU A 78 7.04 2.72 -6.90
N ASP A 79 7.67 3.85 -7.15
CA ASP A 79 8.44 4.08 -8.37
C ASP A 79 9.67 3.15 -8.52
N PRO A 80 10.47 2.89 -7.46
CA PRO A 80 11.50 1.87 -7.53
C PRO A 80 10.96 0.46 -7.75
N LEU A 81 9.85 0.09 -7.09
CA LEU A 81 9.27 -1.24 -7.24
C LEU A 81 8.77 -1.49 -8.67
N ILE A 82 8.19 -0.49 -9.34
CA ILE A 82 7.81 -0.56 -10.76
C ILE A 82 9.03 -0.86 -11.65
N LYS A 83 10.20 -0.36 -11.27
CA LYS A 83 11.47 -0.55 -12.01
C LYS A 83 12.24 -1.79 -11.58
N GLU A 84 11.68 -2.61 -10.70
CA GLU A 84 12.36 -3.75 -10.09
C GLU A 84 13.67 -3.36 -9.34
N GLU A 85 13.70 -2.16 -8.77
CA GLU A 85 14.82 -1.66 -7.97
C GLU A 85 14.55 -1.86 -6.48
N ASP A 86 15.41 -2.60 -5.79
CA ASP A 86 15.35 -2.70 -4.32
C ASP A 86 15.99 -1.45 -3.68
N LYS A 87 15.12 -0.55 -3.23
CA LYS A 87 15.46 0.65 -2.46
C LYS A 87 14.98 0.59 -1.00
N LEU A 88 14.62 -0.61 -0.53
CA LEU A 88 14.00 -0.78 0.79
C LEU A 88 15.01 -0.92 1.92
N THR A 89 16.31 -1.12 1.62
CA THR A 89 17.34 -1.29 2.63
C THR A 89 17.39 -0.11 3.61
N GLY A 90 17.35 -0.42 4.91
CA GLY A 90 17.35 0.57 5.98
C GLY A 90 15.97 1.18 6.29
N MET A 91 14.94 0.84 5.53
CA MET A 91 13.57 1.28 5.82
C MET A 91 12.88 0.35 6.81
N HIS A 92 12.00 0.91 7.63
CA HIS A 92 11.21 0.15 8.60
C HIS A 92 10.13 -0.68 7.90
N ALA A 93 10.19 -2.00 8.04
CA ALA A 93 9.32 -2.93 7.31
C ALA A 93 7.83 -2.71 7.58
N ASN A 94 7.45 -2.53 8.85
CA ASN A 94 6.06 -2.33 9.24
C ASN A 94 5.44 -1.07 8.63
N THR A 95 6.27 -0.06 8.31
CA THR A 95 5.81 1.16 7.64
C THR A 95 5.61 0.95 6.13
N GLN A 96 6.41 0.09 5.50
CA GLN A 96 6.38 -0.06 4.03
C GLN A 96 5.47 -1.18 3.55
N ILE A 97 5.39 -2.31 4.27
CA ILE A 97 4.56 -3.46 3.87
C ILE A 97 3.09 -3.08 3.63
N PRO A 98 2.42 -2.35 4.52
CA PRO A 98 1.03 -1.98 4.31
C PRO A 98 0.79 -1.13 3.06
N LYS A 99 1.76 -0.30 2.65
CA LYS A 99 1.67 0.51 1.44
C LYS A 99 1.60 -0.37 0.18
N VAL A 100 2.40 -1.43 0.14
CA VAL A 100 2.46 -2.36 -1.00
C VAL A 100 1.18 -3.20 -1.10
N ILE A 101 0.58 -3.57 0.03
CA ILE A 101 -0.75 -4.19 0.04
C ILE A 101 -1.77 -3.27 -0.63
N GLY A 102 -1.73 -1.98 -0.31
CA GLY A 102 -2.58 -0.98 -0.93
C GLY A 102 -2.33 -0.82 -2.43
N TYR A 103 -1.09 -0.94 -2.92
CA TYR A 103 -0.80 -0.94 -4.36
C TYR A 103 -1.50 -2.09 -5.07
N LYS A 104 -1.43 -3.30 -4.50
CA LYS A 104 -2.15 -4.46 -5.05
C LYS A 104 -3.65 -4.23 -5.08
N ARG A 105 -4.21 -3.68 -4.00
CA ARG A 105 -5.64 -3.41 -3.90
C ARG A 105 -6.11 -2.38 -4.93
N ILE A 106 -5.36 -1.32 -5.16
CA ILE A 106 -5.62 -0.33 -6.21
C ILE A 106 -5.59 -0.99 -7.59
N ALA A 107 -4.60 -1.84 -7.86
CA ALA A 107 -4.47 -2.55 -9.13
C ALA A 107 -5.69 -3.45 -9.41
N GLU A 108 -6.18 -4.18 -8.41
CA GLU A 108 -7.37 -5.03 -8.52
C GLU A 108 -8.62 -4.26 -8.94
N LEU A 109 -8.78 -3.03 -8.43
CA LEU A 109 -9.94 -2.19 -8.72
C LEU A 109 -9.81 -1.36 -10.00
N SER A 110 -8.58 -1.15 -10.47
CA SER A 110 -8.29 -0.25 -11.59
C SER A 110 -8.41 -0.88 -12.97
N GLN A 111 -8.44 -2.19 -13.10
CA GLN A 111 -8.46 -3.01 -14.32
C GLN A 111 -7.31 -2.76 -15.34
N ASP A 112 -6.72 -1.56 -15.35
CA ASP A 112 -5.70 -1.12 -16.33
C ASP A 112 -4.34 -0.80 -15.71
N ASP A 113 -4.16 -0.94 -14.38
CA ASP A 113 -2.98 -0.44 -13.71
C ASP A 113 -1.88 -1.50 -13.58
N LYS A 114 -1.28 -1.86 -14.71
CA LYS A 114 -0.21 -2.85 -14.79
C LYS A 114 1.00 -2.49 -13.90
N ASN A 115 1.28 -1.21 -13.74
CA ASN A 115 2.43 -0.76 -12.95
C ASN A 115 2.22 -1.02 -11.46
N TRP A 116 1.04 -0.75 -10.95
CA TRP A 116 0.69 -1.00 -9.55
C TRP A 116 0.70 -2.47 -9.21
N ASN A 117 0.14 -3.31 -10.09
CA ASN A 117 0.18 -4.75 -9.93
C ASN A 117 1.61 -5.30 -9.99
N HIS A 118 2.41 -4.81 -10.94
CA HIS A 118 3.81 -5.22 -11.10
C HIS A 118 4.64 -4.86 -9.85
N ALA A 119 4.50 -3.65 -9.33
CA ALA A 119 5.18 -3.23 -8.11
C ALA A 119 4.83 -4.14 -6.91
N ALA A 120 3.54 -4.48 -6.76
CA ALA A 120 3.08 -5.34 -5.68
C ALA A 120 3.58 -6.78 -5.83
N GLU A 121 3.57 -7.33 -7.03
CA GLU A 121 4.04 -8.70 -7.30
C GLU A 121 5.55 -8.82 -7.12
N TRP A 122 6.32 -7.84 -7.57
CA TRP A 122 7.76 -7.86 -7.40
C TRP A 122 8.16 -7.78 -5.92
N ASP A 123 7.51 -6.91 -5.15
CA ASP A 123 7.74 -6.80 -3.71
C ASP A 123 7.31 -8.09 -2.99
N HIS A 124 6.18 -8.69 -3.35
CA HIS A 124 5.73 -9.95 -2.76
C HIS A 124 6.73 -11.08 -2.98
N ALA A 125 7.27 -11.20 -4.19
CA ALA A 125 8.31 -12.19 -4.50
C ALA A 125 9.58 -11.95 -3.67
N ALA A 126 10.00 -10.70 -3.53
CA ALA A 126 11.14 -10.35 -2.70
C ALA A 126 10.93 -10.71 -1.23
N ARG A 127 9.72 -10.46 -0.69
CA ARG A 127 9.39 -10.71 0.74
C ARG A 127 9.15 -12.17 1.08
N PHE A 128 8.68 -12.97 0.15
CA PHE A 128 8.51 -14.41 0.38
C PHE A 128 9.84 -15.06 0.77
N PHE A 129 10.93 -14.63 0.17
CA PHE A 129 12.27 -15.07 0.57
C PHE A 129 12.71 -14.54 1.95
N TRP A 130 12.14 -13.41 2.39
CA TRP A 130 12.47 -12.78 3.67
C TRP A 130 11.74 -13.38 4.86
N SER A 131 10.46 -13.69 4.72
CA SER A 131 9.63 -14.20 5.81
C SER A 131 10.11 -15.56 6.34
N THR A 132 10.86 -16.31 5.53
CA THR A 132 11.46 -17.57 5.95
C THR A 132 12.76 -17.43 6.73
N THR A 133 13.38 -16.24 6.72
CA THR A 133 14.71 -16.03 7.32
C THR A 133 14.71 -15.20 8.61
N VAL A 134 13.63 -14.47 8.94
CA VAL A 134 13.61 -13.46 10.01
C VAL A 134 12.53 -13.71 11.07
N LEU A 135 12.25 -14.96 11.40
CA LEU A 135 11.21 -15.31 12.40
C LEU A 135 11.72 -15.34 13.85
N SER A 136 12.78 -14.64 14.22
CA SER A 136 13.26 -14.74 15.62
C SER A 136 13.89 -13.50 16.21
N ALA A 137 13.33 -12.29 16.07
CA ALA A 137 13.82 -11.21 16.91
C ALA A 137 12.68 -10.25 17.26
N SER A 138 12.51 -10.00 18.55
CA SER A 138 11.68 -8.96 19.17
C SER A 138 12.24 -7.56 18.98
N GLU A 139 13.07 -7.32 17.97
CA GLU A 139 13.70 -6.06 17.65
C GLU A 139 13.17 -5.53 16.32
N GLU A 140 13.21 -4.23 16.16
CA GLU A 140 12.79 -3.45 15.00
C GLU A 140 13.15 -4.14 13.67
N ILE A 141 12.15 -4.58 12.91
CA ILE A 141 12.37 -5.25 11.63
C ILE A 141 12.72 -4.21 10.59
N VAL A 142 13.98 -4.10 10.26
CA VAL A 142 14.51 -3.24 9.20
C VAL A 142 14.86 -4.11 7.99
N PHE A 143 14.54 -3.63 6.79
CA PHE A 143 14.98 -4.30 5.57
C PHE A 143 16.50 -4.26 5.44
N VAL A 144 17.12 -5.39 5.20
CA VAL A 144 18.54 -5.53 4.90
C VAL A 144 18.68 -6.01 3.46
N ASN A 145 19.53 -5.39 2.67
CA ASN A 145 19.73 -5.79 1.27
C ASN A 145 20.35 -7.19 1.19
N ILE A 146 19.54 -8.15 0.73
CA ILE A 146 20.06 -9.45 0.29
C ILE A 146 20.01 -9.40 -1.23
N SER A 147 21.16 -9.32 -1.87
CA SER A 147 21.27 -9.44 -3.32
C SER A 147 20.57 -10.71 -3.78
N ILE A 148 19.36 -10.57 -4.30
CA ILE A 148 18.64 -11.67 -4.94
C ILE A 148 19.40 -11.98 -6.23
N ARG A 149 20.30 -12.95 -6.19
CA ARG A 149 20.80 -13.56 -7.40
C ARG A 149 19.60 -14.20 -8.09
N ARG A 150 19.25 -13.72 -9.29
CA ARG A 150 18.30 -14.38 -10.17
C ARG A 150 18.61 -15.87 -10.17
N ILE A 151 17.68 -16.66 -9.66
CA ILE A 151 17.66 -18.08 -9.96
C ILE A 151 17.15 -18.15 -11.40
N THR A 152 18.06 -18.05 -12.34
CA THR A 152 17.74 -18.37 -13.72
C THR A 152 17.38 -19.85 -13.74
N SER A 153 16.11 -20.14 -14.02
CA SER A 153 15.64 -21.48 -14.35
C SER A 153 16.58 -22.08 -15.40
N ARG A 154 17.29 -23.13 -15.04
CA ARG A 154 17.96 -23.98 -16.04
C ARG A 154 16.85 -24.65 -16.86
N PRO A 155 16.87 -24.59 -18.18
CA PRO A 155 16.01 -25.47 -18.96
C PRO A 155 16.47 -26.91 -18.76
N CYS A 156 15.50 -27.81 -18.56
CA CYS A 156 15.70 -29.24 -18.67
C CYS A 156 15.98 -29.63 -20.10
#